data_1edd2cebec1afc8b870bd45d363fe9b6
#
_entry.id   1edd2cebec1afc8b870bd45d363fe9b6
#
_cell.length_a   1.000
_cell.length_b   1.000
_cell.length_c   1.000
_cell.angle_alpha   90.00
_cell.angle_beta   90.00
_cell.angle_gamma   90.00
#
_symmetry.space_group_name_H-M   'P 1'
#
loop_
_entity.id
_entity.type
_entity.pdbx_description
1 polymer ?
#
loop_
_entity_poly.entity_id
_entity_poly.type
_entity_poly.pdbx_seq_one_letter_code
_entity_poly.pdbx_strand_id
1 'polypeptide(L)'
;MSDTPISLASLMTPSKTVTIDFPGYSGMSVDLCYLAREELLKLRKKCVTTKFDKKSRQPEEVLDEEKFLTEYVRAVIKNWSGLKYRYLEELLLVDVSSLDPDDELPYTQENAELLMKNSNDFDTWVTETVGDLENFTGRK
;
A
#
# COMPACT_ATOMS: atom_id res chain seq x y z
N MET A 1 -43.90 -10.21 0.91
CA MET A 1 -42.57 -10.25 1.47
C MET A 1 -41.76 -11.35 0.80
N SER A 2 -40.61 -11.03 0.31
CA SER A 2 -39.75 -12.02 -0.31
C SER A 2 -39.04 -12.85 0.75
N ASP A 3 -39.12 -14.15 0.64
CA ASP A 3 -38.39 -15.07 1.52
C ASP A 3 -37.00 -15.39 1.01
N THR A 4 -36.54 -14.68 -0.03
CA THR A 4 -35.23 -14.87 -0.60
C THR A 4 -34.16 -14.32 0.36
N PRO A 5 -33.22 -15.16 0.83
CA PRO A 5 -32.16 -14.69 1.70
C PRO A 5 -31.27 -13.70 0.97
N ILE A 6 -30.81 -12.70 1.73
CA ILE A 6 -29.88 -11.70 1.21
C ILE A 6 -28.52 -12.38 1.00
N SER A 7 -27.95 -12.21 -0.19
CA SER A 7 -26.63 -12.73 -0.49
C SER A 7 -25.55 -11.82 0.10
N LEU A 8 -24.60 -12.38 0.82
CA LEU A 8 -23.46 -11.63 1.34
C LEU A 8 -22.70 -10.95 0.18
N ALA A 9 -22.59 -11.64 -0.95
CA ALA A 9 -21.91 -11.09 -2.12
C ALA A 9 -22.52 -9.77 -2.59
N SER A 10 -23.85 -9.62 -2.45
CA SER A 10 -24.53 -8.37 -2.85
C SER A 10 -24.30 -7.21 -1.89
N LEU A 11 -23.86 -7.50 -0.68
CA LEU A 11 -23.60 -6.50 0.34
C LEU A 11 -22.13 -6.07 0.39
N MET A 12 -21.25 -6.90 -0.13
CA MET A 12 -19.82 -6.60 -0.10
C MET A 12 -19.47 -5.45 -1.03
N THR A 13 -18.63 -4.54 -0.52
CA THR A 13 -18.07 -3.48 -1.35
C THR A 13 -16.69 -3.93 -1.83
N PRO A 14 -16.34 -3.69 -3.10
CA PRO A 14 -15.06 -4.16 -3.66
C PRO A 14 -13.84 -3.51 -3.02
N SER A 15 -13.97 -2.26 -2.59
CA SER A 15 -12.88 -1.55 -1.92
C SER A 15 -13.41 -0.36 -1.15
N LYS A 16 -12.62 0.15 -0.23
CA LYS A 16 -12.93 1.39 0.50
C LYS A 16 -11.62 2.13 0.78
N THR A 17 -11.59 3.40 0.40
CA THR A 17 -10.44 4.28 0.63
C THR A 17 -10.77 5.26 1.75
N VAL A 18 -9.87 5.41 2.70
CA VAL A 18 -10.00 6.37 3.79
C VAL A 18 -8.70 7.16 3.94
N THR A 19 -8.81 8.39 4.46
CA THR A 19 -7.66 9.23 4.76
C THR A 19 -7.25 8.98 6.21
N ILE A 20 -6.01 8.58 6.42
CA ILE A 20 -5.49 8.23 7.74
C ILE A 20 -4.24 9.05 8.03
N ASP A 21 -4.19 9.65 9.23
CA ASP A 21 -3.03 10.41 9.66
C ASP A 21 -1.83 9.49 9.90
N PHE A 22 -0.67 9.90 9.40
CA PHE A 22 0.55 9.17 9.67
C PHE A 22 1.03 9.50 11.09
N PRO A 23 1.14 8.50 11.98
CA PRO A 23 1.50 8.76 13.37
C PRO A 23 2.86 9.40 13.55
N GLY A 24 2.94 10.44 14.36
CA GLY A 24 4.19 11.11 14.67
C GLY A 24 4.58 12.24 13.72
N TYR A 25 3.80 12.45 12.65
CA TYR A 25 4.08 13.49 11.65
C TYR A 25 2.87 14.38 11.49
N SER A 26 2.85 15.47 12.24
CA SER A 26 1.71 16.39 12.28
C SER A 26 1.35 16.93 10.90
N GLY A 27 0.08 16.82 10.54
CA GLY A 27 -0.44 17.30 9.26
C GLY A 27 -0.21 16.38 8.07
N MET A 28 0.49 15.26 8.26
CA MET A 28 0.69 14.30 7.20
C MET A 28 -0.42 13.24 7.24
N SER A 29 -1.09 13.06 6.11
CA SER A 29 -2.13 12.03 5.96
C SER A 29 -1.95 11.28 4.64
N VAL A 30 -2.43 10.05 4.62
CA VAL A 30 -2.34 9.18 3.44
C VAL A 30 -3.70 8.58 3.15
N ASP A 31 -4.10 8.61 1.89
CA ASP A 31 -5.33 7.95 1.44
C ASP A 31 -5.00 6.49 1.18
N LEU A 32 -5.51 5.61 2.02
CA LEU A 32 -5.26 4.18 1.95
C LEU A 32 -6.54 3.42 1.62
N CYS A 33 -6.38 2.37 0.82
CA CYS A 33 -7.47 1.49 0.43
C CYS A 33 -7.31 0.14 1.12
N TYR A 34 -8.41 -0.34 1.73
CA TYR A 34 -8.41 -1.64 2.38
C TYR A 34 -8.08 -2.75 1.40
N LEU A 35 -7.21 -3.65 1.80
CA LEU A 35 -6.84 -4.82 1.00
C LEU A 35 -7.13 -6.08 1.81
N ALA A 36 -8.25 -6.74 1.50
CA ALA A 36 -8.63 -7.98 2.13
C ALA A 36 -7.63 -9.09 1.79
N ARG A 37 -7.53 -10.06 2.69
CA ARG A 37 -6.59 -11.18 2.54
C ARG A 37 -6.73 -11.87 1.18
N GLU A 38 -7.95 -12.13 0.74
CA GLU A 38 -8.20 -12.79 -0.54
C GLU A 38 -7.70 -11.98 -1.73
N GLU A 39 -7.89 -10.66 -1.67
CA GLU A 39 -7.42 -9.76 -2.72
C GLU A 39 -5.88 -9.69 -2.74
N LEU A 40 -5.25 -9.71 -1.56
CA LEU A 40 -3.80 -9.77 -1.48
C LEU A 40 -3.25 -11.05 -2.10
N LEU A 41 -3.90 -12.19 -1.84
CA LEU A 41 -3.49 -13.47 -2.43
C LEU A 41 -3.61 -13.47 -3.95
N LYS A 42 -4.68 -12.88 -4.49
CA LYS A 42 -4.87 -12.72 -5.92
C LYS A 42 -3.78 -11.86 -6.53
N LEU A 43 -3.44 -10.78 -5.84
CA LEU A 43 -2.41 -9.86 -6.28
C LEU A 43 -1.05 -10.56 -6.35
N ARG A 44 -0.71 -11.36 -5.33
CA ARG A 44 0.54 -12.12 -5.31
C ARG A 44 0.60 -13.13 -6.44
N LYS A 45 -0.49 -13.86 -6.70
CA LYS A 45 -0.55 -14.81 -7.82
C LYS A 45 -0.31 -14.15 -9.17
N LYS A 46 -0.83 -12.95 -9.35
CA LYS A 46 -0.67 -12.16 -10.57
C LYS A 46 0.78 -11.78 -10.82
N CYS A 47 1.59 -11.73 -9.78
CA CYS A 47 2.98 -11.31 -9.84
C CYS A 47 3.98 -12.48 -9.79
N VAL A 48 3.48 -13.72 -9.86
CA VAL A 48 4.35 -14.90 -9.89
C VAL A 48 4.79 -15.16 -11.32
N THR A 49 6.06 -15.44 -11.49
CA THR A 49 6.63 -15.85 -12.78
C THR A 49 7.23 -17.24 -12.64
N THR A 50 7.22 -18.00 -13.74
CA THR A 50 7.80 -19.32 -13.77
C THR A 50 9.20 -19.23 -14.35
N LYS A 51 10.19 -19.70 -13.58
CA LYS A 51 11.57 -19.79 -14.04
C LYS A 51 11.97 -21.25 -14.10
N PHE A 52 12.76 -21.59 -15.11
CA PHE A 52 13.28 -22.94 -15.23
C PHE A 52 14.57 -23.07 -14.41
N ASP A 53 14.58 -24.00 -13.45
CA ASP A 53 15.77 -24.27 -12.65
C ASP A 53 16.67 -25.25 -13.40
N LYS A 54 17.84 -24.79 -13.78
CA LYS A 54 18.82 -25.58 -14.53
C LYS A 54 19.36 -26.76 -13.73
N LYS A 55 19.37 -26.68 -12.41
CA LYS A 55 19.88 -27.76 -11.54
C LYS A 55 18.87 -28.89 -11.39
N SER A 56 17.62 -28.55 -11.07
CA SER A 56 16.56 -29.54 -10.90
C SER A 56 15.85 -29.90 -12.19
N ARG A 57 16.01 -29.08 -13.22
CA ARG A 57 15.31 -29.16 -14.51
C ARG A 57 13.79 -29.13 -14.38
N GLN A 58 13.31 -28.44 -13.35
CA GLN A 58 11.89 -28.28 -13.10
C GLN A 58 11.51 -26.81 -13.11
N PRO A 59 10.27 -26.49 -13.51
CA PRO A 59 9.79 -25.11 -13.41
C PRO A 59 9.65 -24.72 -11.96
N GLU A 60 10.09 -23.51 -11.61
CA GLU A 60 9.99 -22.95 -10.29
C GLU A 60 9.18 -21.65 -10.34
N GLU A 61 8.21 -21.52 -9.44
CA GLU A 61 7.42 -20.30 -9.33
C GLU A 61 8.15 -19.31 -8.43
N VAL A 62 8.39 -18.11 -8.94
CA VAL A 62 9.09 -17.04 -8.24
C VAL A 62 8.24 -15.79 -8.25
N LEU A 63 8.12 -15.14 -7.08
CA LEU A 63 7.44 -13.86 -6.99
C LEU A 63 8.31 -12.78 -7.64
N ASP A 64 7.72 -12.05 -8.60
CA ASP A 64 8.35 -10.86 -9.16
C ASP A 64 8.09 -9.71 -8.19
N GLU A 65 9.08 -9.42 -7.35
CA GLU A 65 8.93 -8.46 -6.27
C GLU A 65 8.75 -7.02 -6.75
N GLU A 66 9.37 -6.65 -7.87
CA GLU A 66 9.18 -5.31 -8.43
C GLU A 66 7.76 -5.13 -8.95
N LYS A 67 7.24 -6.12 -9.66
CA LYS A 67 5.87 -6.10 -10.13
C LYS A 67 4.90 -6.11 -8.97
N PHE A 68 5.17 -6.91 -7.93
CA PHE A 68 4.34 -6.96 -6.74
C PHE A 68 4.30 -5.60 -6.04
N LEU A 69 5.44 -4.96 -5.87
CA LEU A 69 5.50 -3.63 -5.25
C LEU A 69 4.64 -2.62 -6.02
N THR A 70 4.79 -2.58 -7.35
CA THR A 70 4.03 -1.67 -8.20
C THR A 70 2.52 -1.90 -8.06
N GLU A 71 2.09 -3.17 -8.16
CA GLU A 71 0.68 -3.52 -8.08
C GLU A 71 0.12 -3.29 -6.66
N TYR A 72 0.91 -3.62 -5.64
CA TYR A 72 0.51 -3.41 -4.25
C TYR A 72 0.31 -1.93 -3.93
N VAL A 73 1.29 -1.09 -4.29
CA VAL A 73 1.20 0.35 -4.07
C VAL A 73 0.00 0.94 -4.80
N ARG A 74 -0.21 0.54 -6.05
CA ARG A 74 -1.37 0.99 -6.84
C ARG A 74 -2.68 0.61 -6.17
N ALA A 75 -2.74 -0.56 -5.54
CA ALA A 75 -3.94 -1.04 -4.88
C ALA A 75 -4.23 -0.33 -3.57
N VAL A 76 -3.20 -0.01 -2.77
CA VAL A 76 -3.40 0.43 -1.39
C VAL A 76 -3.14 1.91 -1.13
N ILE A 77 -2.24 2.57 -1.87
CA ILE A 77 -1.95 4.00 -1.68
C ILE A 77 -2.55 4.79 -2.83
N LYS A 78 -3.48 5.69 -2.50
CA LYS A 78 -4.19 6.46 -3.52
C LYS A 78 -3.73 7.92 -3.61
N ASN A 79 -3.27 8.48 -2.49
CA ASN A 79 -2.79 9.86 -2.44
C ASN A 79 -2.16 10.12 -1.08
N TRP A 80 -1.48 11.24 -0.92
CA TRP A 80 -1.08 11.75 0.39
C TRP A 80 -1.04 13.26 0.37
N SER A 81 -0.99 13.85 1.57
CA SER A 81 -0.79 15.28 1.75
C SER A 81 0.01 15.52 3.02
N GLY A 82 0.68 16.65 3.08
CA GLY A 82 1.45 17.01 4.28
C GLY A 82 2.78 16.26 4.44
N LEU A 83 3.25 15.59 3.40
CA LEU A 83 4.57 14.95 3.46
C LEU A 83 5.64 15.99 3.19
N LYS A 84 6.00 16.72 4.23
CA LYS A 84 7.01 17.79 4.15
C LYS A 84 8.40 17.19 3.97
N TYR A 85 9.29 17.93 3.33
CA TYR A 85 10.67 17.50 3.14
C TYR A 85 11.38 17.26 4.47
N ARG A 86 11.02 18.00 5.53
CA ARG A 86 11.58 17.76 6.87
C ARG A 86 11.19 16.38 7.42
N TYR A 87 10.00 15.88 7.05
CA TYR A 87 9.56 14.53 7.44
C TYR A 87 10.25 13.46 6.60
N LEU A 88 10.49 13.77 5.35
CA LEU A 88 11.14 12.83 4.42
C LEU A 88 12.54 12.46 4.90
N GLU A 89 13.27 13.41 5.47
CA GLU A 89 14.60 13.19 6.06
C GLU A 89 14.59 12.15 7.18
N GLU A 90 13.47 12.03 7.89
CA GLU A 90 13.31 11.07 8.98
C GLU A 90 12.92 9.68 8.48
N LEU A 91 12.37 9.60 7.28
CA LEU A 91 11.88 8.35 6.69
C LEU A 91 12.90 7.68 5.77
N LEU A 92 13.70 8.48 5.09
CA LEU A 92 14.64 8.03 4.07
C LEU A 92 15.98 8.76 4.18
N LEU A 93 17.01 8.14 3.62
CA LEU A 93 18.28 8.80 3.42
C LEU A 93 18.18 9.64 2.14
N VAL A 94 17.92 10.93 2.28
CA VAL A 94 17.75 11.86 1.17
C VAL A 94 18.53 13.14 1.44
N ASP A 95 18.86 13.87 0.38
CA ASP A 95 19.44 15.21 0.49
C ASP A 95 18.39 16.22 0.02
N VAL A 96 17.80 16.93 0.98
CA VAL A 96 16.79 17.96 0.72
C VAL A 96 17.31 19.35 1.11
N SER A 97 18.64 19.51 1.24
CA SER A 97 19.27 20.75 1.70
C SER A 97 18.97 21.96 0.82
N SER A 98 18.68 21.75 -0.46
CA SER A 98 18.32 22.82 -1.40
C SER A 98 16.83 23.15 -1.42
N LEU A 99 16.01 22.44 -0.64
CA LEU A 99 14.56 22.57 -0.62
C LEU A 99 14.08 23.24 0.68
N ASP A 100 12.90 23.87 0.60
CA ASP A 100 12.23 24.40 1.80
C ASP A 100 11.72 23.21 2.62
N PRO A 101 12.13 23.07 3.91
CA PRO A 101 11.68 21.96 4.75
C PRO A 101 10.17 21.87 4.93
N ASP A 102 9.45 22.97 4.74
CA ASP A 102 7.99 23.01 4.89
C ASP A 102 7.25 22.76 3.58
N ASP A 103 7.96 22.69 2.47
CA ASP A 103 7.34 22.27 1.21
C ASP A 103 7.13 20.76 1.23
N GLU A 104 6.18 20.31 0.42
CA GLU A 104 5.73 18.92 0.41
C GLU A 104 6.18 18.17 -0.83
N LEU A 105 6.49 16.88 -0.64
CA LEU A 105 6.73 15.97 -1.75
C LEU A 105 5.36 15.63 -2.37
N PRO A 106 5.17 15.89 -3.66
CA PRO A 106 3.90 15.54 -4.30
C PRO A 106 3.71 14.03 -4.39
N TYR A 107 2.45 13.60 -4.33
CA TYR A 107 2.12 12.20 -4.56
C TYR A 107 2.27 11.85 -6.04
N THR A 108 3.01 10.79 -6.30
CA THR A 108 3.06 10.12 -7.59
C THR A 108 3.20 8.63 -7.31
N GLN A 109 2.80 7.79 -8.26
CA GLN A 109 2.98 6.34 -8.13
C GLN A 109 4.46 6.01 -7.91
N GLU A 110 5.36 6.63 -8.64
CA GLU A 110 6.80 6.43 -8.51
C GLU A 110 7.31 6.79 -7.11
N ASN A 111 6.91 7.97 -6.61
CA ASN A 111 7.32 8.40 -5.28
C ASN A 111 6.81 7.46 -4.19
N ALA A 112 5.58 6.96 -4.35
CA ALA A 112 4.99 6.02 -3.40
C ALA A 112 5.74 4.69 -3.40
N GLU A 113 6.12 4.17 -4.58
CA GLU A 113 6.90 2.94 -4.68
C GLU A 113 8.28 3.09 -4.06
N LEU A 114 8.94 4.21 -4.31
CA LEU A 114 10.26 4.49 -3.74
C LEU A 114 10.20 4.63 -2.22
N LEU A 115 9.16 5.27 -1.70
CA LEU A 115 8.98 5.43 -0.26
C LEU A 115 8.72 4.09 0.41
N MET A 116 7.87 3.26 -0.17
CA MET A 116 7.60 1.90 0.35
C MET A 116 8.84 1.03 0.32
N LYS A 117 9.61 1.12 -0.76
CA LYS A 117 10.80 0.30 -0.95
C LYS A 117 11.94 0.66 0.00
N ASN A 118 12.08 1.94 0.32
CA ASN A 118 13.24 2.45 1.04
C ASN A 118 12.98 2.86 2.48
N SER A 119 11.72 3.03 2.88
CA SER A 119 11.36 3.37 4.25
C SER A 119 10.67 2.20 4.92
N ASN A 120 11.39 1.54 5.83
CA ASN A 120 10.84 0.43 6.59
C ASN A 120 9.66 0.85 7.45
N ASP A 121 9.75 2.02 8.08
CA ASP A 121 8.68 2.53 8.93
C ASP A 121 7.40 2.81 8.15
N PHE A 122 7.53 3.42 6.98
CA PHE A 122 6.37 3.70 6.14
C PHE A 122 5.74 2.40 5.61
N ASP A 123 6.56 1.48 5.14
CA ASP A 123 6.11 0.18 4.63
C ASP A 123 5.36 -0.60 5.72
N THR A 124 5.94 -0.70 6.90
CA THR A 124 5.31 -1.41 8.02
C THR A 124 3.96 -0.80 8.38
N TRP A 125 3.92 0.53 8.48
CA TRP A 125 2.68 1.23 8.83
C TRP A 125 1.58 1.02 7.77
N VAL A 126 1.92 1.17 6.50
CA VAL A 126 0.96 0.97 5.41
C VAL A 126 0.44 -0.47 5.42
N THR A 127 1.34 -1.44 5.49
CA THR A 127 1.00 -2.87 5.45
C THR A 127 0.08 -3.26 6.60
N GLU A 128 0.40 -2.81 7.81
CA GLU A 128 -0.44 -3.09 8.98
C GLU A 128 -1.79 -2.38 8.89
N THR A 129 -1.78 -1.13 8.45
CA THR A 129 -2.99 -0.32 8.38
C THR A 129 -3.99 -0.85 7.35
N VAL A 130 -3.52 -1.20 6.15
CA VAL A 130 -4.42 -1.68 5.08
C VAL A 130 -4.92 -3.10 5.33
N GLY A 131 -4.25 -3.85 6.18
CA GLY A 131 -4.69 -5.19 6.56
C GLY A 131 -5.69 -5.21 7.72
N ASP A 132 -5.91 -4.09 8.39
CA ASP A 132 -6.80 -3.99 9.54
C ASP A 132 -8.14 -3.36 9.14
N LEU A 133 -9.18 -4.18 9.11
CA LEU A 133 -10.52 -3.76 8.72
C LEU A 133 -11.06 -2.60 9.57
N GLU A 134 -10.69 -2.54 10.86
CA GLU A 134 -11.17 -1.48 11.75
C GLU A 134 -10.85 -0.07 11.24
N ASN A 135 -9.73 0.09 10.54
CA ASN A 135 -9.33 1.38 9.99
C ASN A 135 -10.28 1.88 8.90
N PHE A 136 -11.11 0.99 8.37
CA PHE A 136 -11.98 1.29 7.22
C PHE A 136 -13.48 1.20 7.52
N THR A 137 -13.84 0.77 8.73
CA THR A 137 -15.25 0.60 9.12
C THR A 137 -15.81 1.79 9.91
N GLY A 138 -14.96 2.73 10.30
CA GLY A 138 -15.37 3.85 11.15
C GLY A 138 -15.58 3.46 12.61
N ARG A 139 -15.28 2.24 12.99
CA ARG A 139 -15.35 1.79 14.38
C ARG A 139 -14.05 2.13 15.10
N LYS A 140 -14.18 2.56 16.31
CA LYS A 140 -13.04 2.84 17.18
C LYS A 140 -13.01 1.88 18.34
#